data_e00fa02684b4605b7d1e07cb07edae83
#
_entry.id   e00fa02684b4605b7d1e07cb07edae83
#
_cell.length_a   1.000
_cell.length_b   1.000
_cell.length_c   1.000
_cell.angle_alpha   90.00
_cell.angle_beta   90.00
_cell.angle_gamma   90.00
#
_symmetry.space_group_name_H-M   'P 1'
#
loop_
_entity.id
_entity.type
_entity.pdbx_description
1 polymer ?
#
loop_
_entity_poly.entity_id
_entity_poly.type
_entity_poly.pdbx_seq_one_letter_code
_entity_poly.pdbx_strand_id
1 'polypeptide(L)'
;DYVKILLTAPKKPLVDIEINSTDAFCNYTLKIQGSRGTFKNTPGEYSLKYYKDGENAKQPVVEHFLEDENGNPLYCKEKLNFHEESGEYGGTAFDIGTAAVYENAYYAITENAELKMSLKQAEMVISVIETAHAENPLPVKF
;
A
#
# COMPACT_ATOMS: atom_id res chain seq x y z
N ASP A 1 -13.69 -15.23 7.45
CA ASP A 1 -13.36 -15.36 6.02
C ASP A 1 -12.03 -14.67 5.75
N TYR A 2 -11.23 -15.28 4.86
CA TYR A 2 -9.91 -14.78 4.48
C TYR A 2 -9.78 -14.83 2.96
N VAL A 3 -9.38 -13.71 2.35
CA VAL A 3 -9.07 -13.63 0.92
C VAL A 3 -7.76 -12.89 0.73
N LYS A 4 -6.88 -13.41 -0.11
CA LYS A 4 -5.65 -12.76 -0.53
C LYS A 4 -5.61 -12.66 -2.06
N ILE A 5 -5.37 -11.45 -2.56
CA ILE A 5 -5.27 -11.16 -3.99
C ILE A 5 -3.92 -10.49 -4.26
N LEU A 6 -3.14 -11.06 -5.17
CA LEU A 6 -1.89 -10.50 -5.65
C LEU A 6 -2.06 -9.99 -7.08
N LEU A 7 -1.93 -8.68 -7.28
CA LEU A 7 -1.95 -8.07 -8.60
C LEU A 7 -0.52 -7.80 -9.06
N THR A 8 -0.17 -8.36 -10.19
CA THR A 8 1.17 -8.22 -10.78
C THR A 8 1.09 -7.76 -12.23
N ALA A 9 2.01 -6.92 -12.64
CA ALA A 9 2.19 -6.56 -14.05
C ALA A 9 3.65 -6.20 -14.33
N PRO A 10 4.16 -6.42 -15.56
CA PRO A 10 5.52 -6.06 -15.90
C PRO A 10 5.82 -4.58 -15.63
N LYS A 11 6.91 -4.32 -14.91
CA LYS A 11 7.36 -2.95 -14.55
C LYS A 11 6.34 -2.12 -13.75
N LYS A 12 5.41 -2.77 -13.08
CA LYS A 12 4.45 -2.13 -12.18
C LYS A 12 4.71 -2.60 -10.74
N PRO A 13 4.30 -1.81 -9.75
CA PRO A 13 4.34 -2.26 -8.36
C PRO A 13 3.53 -3.54 -8.17
N LEU A 14 3.99 -4.40 -7.26
CA LEU A 14 3.17 -5.46 -6.72
C LEU A 14 2.11 -4.85 -5.80
N VAL A 15 0.86 -5.25 -5.97
CA VAL A 15 -0.22 -4.92 -5.04
C VAL A 15 -0.66 -6.20 -4.35
N ASP A 16 -0.56 -6.20 -3.03
CA ASP A 16 -0.98 -7.30 -2.15
C ASP A 16 -2.20 -6.83 -1.37
N ILE A 17 -3.34 -7.45 -1.62
CA ILE A 17 -4.62 -7.13 -0.98
C ILE A 17 -4.99 -8.29 -0.09
N GLU A 18 -5.23 -8.01 1.18
CA GLU A 18 -5.70 -8.97 2.16
C GLU A 18 -7.01 -8.48 2.76
N ILE A 19 -8.03 -9.33 2.71
CA ILE A 19 -9.33 -9.12 3.33
C ILE A 19 -9.51 -10.24 4.36
N ASN A 20 -9.50 -9.85 5.62
CA ASN A 20 -9.50 -10.81 6.72
C ASN A 20 -10.43 -10.32 7.85
N SER A 21 -11.50 -11.06 8.09
CA SER A 21 -12.45 -10.78 9.18
C SER A 21 -12.12 -11.53 10.47
N THR A 22 -11.07 -12.34 10.48
CA THR A 22 -10.66 -13.16 11.64
C THR A 22 -9.41 -12.63 12.34
N ASP A 23 -8.75 -11.62 11.78
CA ASP A 23 -7.60 -10.97 12.41
C ASP A 23 -8.06 -9.97 13.47
N ALA A 24 -7.69 -10.21 14.71
CA ALA A 24 -7.97 -9.32 15.83
C ALA A 24 -7.00 -8.12 15.92
N PHE A 25 -5.92 -8.13 15.13
CA PHE A 25 -4.87 -7.11 15.15
C PHE A 25 -4.69 -6.48 13.77
N CYS A 26 -5.34 -5.34 13.54
CA CYS A 26 -5.11 -4.57 12.32
C CYS A 26 -3.81 -3.75 12.46
N ASN A 27 -2.70 -4.27 11.93
CA ASN A 27 -1.40 -3.60 11.99
C ASN A 27 -1.29 -2.43 11.01
N TYR A 28 -2.05 -2.46 9.92
CA TYR A 28 -2.17 -1.37 8.93
C TYR A 28 -3.36 -1.64 8.00
N THR A 29 -3.95 -0.57 7.50
CA THR A 29 -4.97 -0.63 6.44
C THR A 29 -4.37 -0.41 5.06
N LEU A 30 -3.27 0.35 5.00
CA LEU A 30 -2.50 0.58 3.78
C LEU A 30 -1.02 0.69 4.11
N LYS A 31 -0.19 -0.03 3.36
CA LYS A 31 1.27 0.10 3.43
C LYS A 31 1.82 0.25 2.01
N ILE A 32 2.53 1.33 1.77
CA ILE A 32 3.20 1.59 0.50
C ILE A 32 4.70 1.55 0.74
N GLN A 33 5.40 0.64 0.08
CA GLN A 33 6.85 0.50 0.16
C GLN A 33 7.46 0.99 -1.15
N GLY A 34 8.17 2.08 -1.07
CA GLY A 34 8.91 2.67 -2.18
C GLY A 34 10.42 2.48 -2.02
N SER A 35 11.18 2.85 -3.06
CA SER A 35 12.64 2.75 -3.06
C SER A 35 13.32 3.69 -2.05
N ARG A 36 12.63 4.72 -1.55
CA ARG A 36 13.18 5.73 -0.65
C ARG A 36 12.45 5.86 0.67
N GLY A 37 11.45 5.05 0.92
CA GLY A 37 10.69 5.12 2.15
C GLY A 37 9.45 4.28 2.16
N THR A 38 8.78 4.33 3.29
CA THR A 38 7.55 3.57 3.53
C THR A 38 6.49 4.48 4.13
N PHE A 39 5.33 4.47 3.55
CA PHE A 39 4.11 5.01 4.14
C PHE A 39 3.31 3.87 4.77
N LYS A 40 2.79 4.10 5.95
CA LYS A 40 1.90 3.19 6.65
C LYS A 40 0.70 3.95 7.20
N ASN A 41 -0.49 3.44 6.94
CA ASN A 41 -1.74 3.92 7.49
C ASN A 41 -2.34 2.87 8.43
N THR A 42 -2.78 3.29 9.59
CA THR A 42 -3.55 2.50 10.55
C THR A 42 -4.89 3.19 10.78
N PRO A 43 -5.86 2.57 11.44
CA PRO A 43 -7.08 3.29 11.82
C PRO A 43 -6.78 4.52 12.69
N GLY A 44 -7.06 5.71 12.15
CA GLY A 44 -6.88 7.00 12.84
C GLY A 44 -5.50 7.65 12.73
N GLU A 45 -4.47 6.96 12.22
CA GLU A 45 -3.10 7.46 12.18
C GLU A 45 -2.40 7.12 10.87
N TYR A 46 -1.43 7.94 10.49
CA TYR A 46 -0.48 7.60 9.44
C TYR A 46 0.96 7.87 9.89
N SER A 47 1.88 7.16 9.28
CA SER A 47 3.31 7.38 9.45
C SER A 47 4.05 7.24 8.12
N LEU A 48 5.05 8.08 7.92
CA LEU A 48 5.92 8.10 6.75
C LEU A 48 7.36 8.13 7.24
N LYS A 49 8.17 7.20 6.74
CA LYS A 49 9.60 7.17 6.99
C LYS A 49 10.34 7.09 5.65
N TYR A 50 11.18 8.08 5.37
CA TYR A 50 11.83 8.20 4.07
C TYR A 50 13.19 8.88 4.18
N TYR A 51 13.99 8.75 3.14
CA TYR A 51 15.24 9.49 2.99
C TYR A 51 15.25 10.26 1.67
N LYS A 52 16.05 11.34 1.62
CA LYS A 52 16.24 12.16 0.43
C LYS A 52 17.55 11.85 -0.24
N ASP A 53 17.59 12.01 -1.57
CA ASP A 53 18.82 11.87 -2.32
C ASP A 53 19.82 12.95 -1.90
N GLY A 54 21.08 12.55 -1.79
CA GLY A 54 22.18 13.46 -1.42
C GLY A 54 22.38 13.67 0.09
N GLU A 55 21.45 13.26 0.94
CA GLU A 55 21.59 13.36 2.40
C GLU A 55 22.31 12.15 3.03
N ASN A 56 22.47 11.09 2.27
CA ASN A 56 23.14 9.88 2.69
C ASN A 56 24.47 9.70 1.95
N ALA A 57 25.43 9.12 2.63
CA ALA A 57 26.71 8.79 2.00
C ALA A 57 26.48 7.86 0.80
N LYS A 58 27.26 8.07 -0.27
CA LYS A 58 27.23 7.15 -1.42
C LYS A 58 27.64 5.76 -0.96
N GLN A 59 26.81 4.79 -1.26
CA GLN A 59 27.06 3.41 -0.88
C GLN A 59 28.28 2.86 -1.60
N PRO A 60 29.22 2.22 -0.90
CA PRO A 60 30.33 1.54 -1.54
C PRO A 60 29.79 0.32 -2.33
N VAL A 61 30.28 0.15 -3.54
CA VAL A 61 30.10 -1.11 -4.25
C VAL A 61 31.03 -2.13 -3.62
N VAL A 62 30.47 -3.18 -3.05
CA VAL A 62 31.27 -4.27 -2.43
C VAL A 62 31.47 -5.35 -3.48
N GLU A 63 32.71 -5.50 -3.97
CA GLU A 63 33.06 -6.47 -4.99
C GLU A 63 33.43 -7.85 -4.42
N HIS A 64 33.70 -7.92 -3.11
CA HIS A 64 34.11 -9.14 -2.40
C HIS A 64 33.27 -9.35 -1.15
N PHE A 65 33.29 -10.57 -0.61
CA PHE A 65 32.66 -10.86 0.67
C PHE A 65 33.22 -9.96 1.76
N LEU A 66 32.32 -9.33 2.51
CA LEU A 66 32.71 -8.58 3.70
C LEU A 66 32.98 -9.56 4.83
N GLU A 67 34.20 -9.55 5.32
CA GLU A 67 34.64 -10.37 6.45
C GLU A 67 35.27 -9.47 7.52
N ASP A 68 35.13 -9.87 8.79
CA ASP A 68 35.85 -9.27 9.89
C ASP A 68 37.32 -9.78 9.92
N GLU A 69 38.08 -9.30 10.86
CA GLU A 69 39.50 -9.69 11.05
C GLU A 69 39.69 -11.20 11.34
N ASN A 70 38.62 -11.91 11.70
CA ASN A 70 38.59 -13.32 11.99
C ASN A 70 37.99 -14.18 10.85
N GLY A 71 37.62 -13.57 9.72
CA GLY A 71 37.02 -14.23 8.59
C GLY A 71 35.52 -14.52 8.74
N ASN A 72 34.82 -13.89 9.69
CA ASN A 72 33.39 -14.05 9.82
C ASN A 72 32.66 -13.10 8.87
N PRO A 73 31.56 -13.55 8.24
CA PRO A 73 30.80 -12.71 7.34
C PRO A 73 30.21 -11.48 8.05
N LEU A 74 30.48 -10.31 7.50
CA LEU A 74 29.88 -9.05 7.93
C LEU A 74 28.63 -8.76 7.12
N TYR A 75 27.55 -8.41 7.80
CA TYR A 75 26.35 -7.91 7.17
C TYR A 75 26.46 -6.39 6.93
N CYS A 76 26.15 -5.97 5.71
CA CYS A 76 26.06 -4.55 5.40
C CYS A 76 24.99 -3.87 6.29
N LYS A 77 25.43 -2.96 7.14
CA LYS A 77 24.54 -2.10 7.93
C LYS A 77 24.63 -0.69 7.36
N GLU A 78 23.64 -0.37 6.54
CA GLU A 78 23.50 1.00 6.05
C GLU A 78 23.02 1.91 7.17
N LYS A 79 23.72 3.01 7.38
CA LYS A 79 23.25 4.10 8.24
C LYS A 79 22.59 5.14 7.33
N LEU A 80 21.28 5.08 7.23
CA LEU A 80 20.50 6.05 6.48
C LEU A 80 19.93 7.11 7.41
N ASN A 81 20.05 8.36 7.00
CA ASN A 81 19.39 9.49 7.66
C ASN A 81 17.93 9.51 7.21
N PHE A 82 17.05 9.05 8.08
CA PHE A 82 15.62 9.03 7.80
C PHE A 82 14.94 10.30 8.30
N HIS A 83 14.01 10.80 7.49
CA HIS A 83 12.96 11.72 7.91
C HIS A 83 11.76 10.90 8.35
N GLU A 84 11.10 11.33 9.41
CA GLU A 84 9.89 10.69 9.92
C GLU A 84 8.78 11.74 10.05
N GLU A 85 7.62 11.41 9.53
CA GLU A 85 6.42 12.22 9.62
C GLU A 85 5.27 11.33 10.07
N SER A 86 4.41 11.86 10.91
CA SER A 86 3.21 11.17 11.36
C SER A 86 2.09 12.15 11.65
N GLY A 87 0.88 11.69 11.62
CA GLY A 87 -0.29 12.49 11.97
C GLY A 87 -1.50 11.62 12.25
N GLU A 88 -2.49 12.26 12.84
CA GLU A 88 -3.78 11.67 13.14
C GLU A 88 -4.84 12.22 12.18
N TYR A 89 -5.86 11.43 11.92
CA TYR A 89 -7.03 11.84 11.16
C TYR A 89 -8.30 11.29 11.80
N GLY A 90 -9.38 12.07 11.74
CA GLY A 90 -10.69 11.66 12.24
C GLY A 90 -11.54 10.97 11.17
N GLY A 91 -12.50 10.19 11.61
CA GLY A 91 -13.43 9.47 10.75
C GLY A 91 -12.88 8.16 10.19
N THR A 92 -13.78 7.34 9.66
CA THR A 92 -13.38 6.12 8.96
C THR A 92 -13.19 6.40 7.47
N ALA A 93 -12.37 5.59 6.80
CA ALA A 93 -12.24 5.64 5.34
C ALA A 93 -13.60 5.45 4.64
N PHE A 94 -14.49 4.67 5.24
CA PHE A 94 -15.85 4.46 4.74
C PHE A 94 -16.67 5.75 4.81
N ASP A 95 -16.71 6.43 5.96
CA ASP A 95 -17.52 7.64 6.14
C ASP A 95 -17.04 8.76 5.21
N ILE A 96 -15.73 9.04 5.23
CA ILE A 96 -15.13 10.11 4.43
C ILE A 96 -15.20 9.76 2.92
N GLY A 97 -14.84 8.53 2.56
CA GLY A 97 -14.82 8.09 1.17
C GLY A 97 -16.21 8.03 0.56
N THR A 98 -17.19 7.50 1.29
CA THR A 98 -18.57 7.40 0.83
C THR A 98 -19.18 8.79 0.62
N ALA A 99 -19.02 9.69 1.60
CA ALA A 99 -19.50 11.08 1.47
C ALA A 99 -18.88 11.77 0.25
N ALA A 100 -17.56 11.65 0.08
CA ALA A 100 -16.84 12.27 -1.04
C ALA A 100 -17.28 11.72 -2.42
N VAL A 101 -17.60 10.43 -2.52
CA VAL A 101 -18.11 9.82 -3.76
C VAL A 101 -19.49 10.37 -4.11
N TYR A 102 -20.41 10.40 -3.16
CA TYR A 102 -21.77 10.95 -3.40
C TYR A 102 -21.74 12.44 -3.71
N GLU A 103 -20.95 13.22 -2.99
CA GLU A 103 -20.78 14.65 -3.27
C GLU A 103 -20.22 14.88 -4.67
N ASN A 104 -19.17 14.15 -5.07
CA ASN A 104 -18.59 14.26 -6.39
C ASN A 104 -19.57 13.82 -7.49
N ALA A 105 -20.35 12.77 -7.28
CA ALA A 105 -21.39 12.36 -8.20
C ALA A 105 -22.47 13.44 -8.37
N TYR A 106 -22.89 14.08 -7.27
CA TYR A 106 -23.81 15.20 -7.32
C TYR A 106 -23.28 16.35 -8.18
N TYR A 107 -22.05 16.82 -7.93
CA TYR A 107 -21.46 17.90 -8.74
C TYR A 107 -21.20 17.49 -10.19
N ALA A 108 -20.89 16.22 -10.45
CA ALA A 108 -20.76 15.73 -11.81
C ALA A 108 -22.08 15.83 -12.60
N ILE A 109 -23.21 15.58 -11.94
CA ILE A 109 -24.55 15.64 -12.56
C ILE A 109 -25.04 17.09 -12.68
N THR A 110 -24.84 17.92 -11.66
CA THR A 110 -25.44 19.26 -11.60
C THR A 110 -24.56 20.34 -12.20
N GLU A 111 -23.24 20.18 -12.16
CA GLU A 111 -22.27 21.20 -12.54
C GLU A 111 -21.29 20.73 -13.62
N ASN A 112 -21.50 19.50 -14.13
CA ASN A 112 -20.60 18.86 -15.10
C ASN A 112 -19.15 18.75 -14.58
N ALA A 113 -18.95 18.56 -13.28
CA ALA A 113 -17.65 18.37 -12.68
C ALA A 113 -17.07 17.00 -13.10
N GLU A 114 -15.74 16.89 -13.12
CA GLU A 114 -15.07 15.64 -13.42
C GLU A 114 -15.28 14.58 -12.32
N LEU A 115 -15.58 13.35 -12.72
CA LEU A 115 -15.65 12.22 -11.79
C LEU A 115 -14.23 11.86 -11.31
N LYS A 116 -13.98 11.98 -9.99
CA LYS A 116 -12.72 11.56 -9.35
C LYS A 116 -12.44 10.07 -9.51
N MET A 117 -13.52 9.27 -9.53
CA MET A 117 -13.49 7.85 -9.87
C MET A 117 -14.32 7.62 -11.12
N SER A 118 -13.66 7.29 -12.22
CA SER A 118 -14.33 7.02 -13.49
C SER A 118 -15.08 5.67 -13.45
N LEU A 119 -16.10 5.54 -14.29
CA LEU A 119 -16.82 4.27 -14.45
C LEU A 119 -15.89 3.11 -14.84
N LYS A 120 -14.87 3.39 -15.67
CA LYS A 120 -13.86 2.40 -16.03
C LYS A 120 -13.04 1.90 -14.84
N GLN A 121 -12.70 2.78 -13.90
CA GLN A 121 -12.01 2.35 -12.67
C GLN A 121 -12.91 1.51 -11.78
N ALA A 122 -14.20 1.86 -11.68
CA ALA A 122 -15.16 1.03 -10.95
C ALA A 122 -15.33 -0.35 -11.60
N GLU A 123 -15.45 -0.42 -12.93
CA GLU A 123 -15.49 -1.67 -13.69
C GLU A 123 -14.23 -2.53 -13.44
N MET A 124 -13.05 -1.93 -13.42
CA MET A 124 -11.81 -2.65 -13.10
C MET A 124 -11.82 -3.29 -11.72
N VAL A 125 -12.36 -2.61 -10.70
CA VAL A 125 -12.49 -3.17 -9.34
C VAL A 125 -13.41 -4.39 -9.35
N ILE A 126 -14.57 -4.28 -10.00
CA ILE A 126 -15.52 -5.41 -10.12
C ILE A 126 -14.88 -6.57 -10.86
N SER A 127 -14.17 -6.32 -11.97
CA SER A 127 -13.47 -7.35 -12.73
C SER A 127 -12.43 -8.12 -11.90
N VAL A 128 -11.70 -7.44 -11.01
CA VAL A 128 -10.76 -8.11 -10.08
C VAL A 128 -11.53 -9.04 -9.12
N ILE A 129 -12.65 -8.57 -8.57
CA ILE A 129 -13.47 -9.36 -7.65
C ILE A 129 -14.04 -10.59 -8.37
N GLU A 130 -14.59 -10.43 -9.56
CA GLU A 130 -15.14 -11.53 -10.38
C GLU A 130 -14.06 -12.56 -10.73
N THR A 131 -12.87 -12.10 -11.11
CA THR A 131 -11.73 -12.98 -11.39
C THR A 131 -11.33 -13.77 -10.15
N ALA A 132 -11.20 -13.12 -9.01
CA ALA A 132 -10.85 -13.77 -7.75
C ALA A 132 -11.87 -14.85 -7.36
N HIS A 133 -13.17 -14.59 -7.55
CA HIS A 133 -14.22 -15.57 -7.32
C HIS A 133 -14.20 -16.74 -8.33
N ALA A 134 -13.89 -16.46 -9.59
CA ALA A 134 -13.81 -17.49 -10.61
C ALA A 134 -12.64 -18.44 -10.40
N GLU A 135 -11.50 -17.90 -9.96
CA GLU A 135 -10.29 -18.67 -9.68
C GLU A 135 -10.36 -19.45 -8.35
N ASN A 136 -11.15 -18.96 -7.40
CA ASN A 136 -11.32 -19.55 -6.08
C ASN A 136 -12.81 -19.71 -5.73
N PRO A 137 -13.52 -20.61 -6.40
CA PRO A 137 -14.94 -20.82 -6.12
C PRO A 137 -15.12 -21.32 -4.69
N LEU A 138 -16.01 -20.66 -3.93
CA LEU A 138 -16.33 -21.04 -2.58
C LEU A 138 -16.89 -22.47 -2.56
N PRO A 139 -16.42 -23.36 -1.66
CA PRO A 139 -16.91 -24.74 -1.57
C PRO A 139 -18.34 -24.83 -1.02
N VAL A 140 -18.88 -23.73 -0.49
CA VAL A 140 -20.21 -23.66 0.14
C VAL A 140 -21.16 -22.95 -0.81
N LYS A 141 -22.24 -23.64 -1.19
CA LYS A 141 -23.39 -23.02 -1.84
C LYS A 141 -24.32 -22.51 -0.74
N PHE A 142 -24.51 -21.21 -0.70
CA PHE A 142 -25.53 -20.58 0.15
C PHE A 142 -26.92 -20.74 -0.46
#